data_c76c41c91cffc717eaf5ff77690ff9e8
#
_entry.id   c76c41c91cffc717eaf5ff77690ff9e8
#
_cell.length_a   1.000
_cell.length_b   1.000
_cell.length_c   1.000
_cell.angle_alpha   90.00
_cell.angle_beta   90.00
_cell.angle_gamma   90.00
#
_symmetry.space_group_name_H-M   'P 1'
#
loop_
_entity.id
_entity.type
_entity.pdbx_description
1 polymer ?
#
loop_
_entity_poly.entity_id
_entity_poly.type
_entity_poly.pdbx_seq_one_letter_code
_entity_poly.pdbx_strand_id
1 'polypeptide(L)'
;MRRAAALVVAWLMLGAFDEPVTLAYDPGASLEDRVAGSSPSNSPPEPGEQYPASRTDEAMPRDVEPPRDRSAARAQWRATVDASVVADSNVTNATDMETVELDLGDQVIPVPLDPRYRERDGIGVGVSASVGGRVPVASGVALAVDAEGYLLEYEGGSTDDASMLLAAGVELSGGGGRIVLVQLTGFERHYGGFTAMRGFGLRGRVVQPVGEGQRVSLFVDARSFQSGYGDDFEGTEAGAYLTYDAVLRRDLSAAVGAYARGSWLGAEAYSSRDFGIYGGLNHYLTSDLAGGVSAGISRVSFDGPIVQLSPEARRDWRWFGSAYLTTRRPLLVGLTPSLTYTYNRTGSSIEFYRADRHRLRFGLSRSF
;
A
#
# COMPACT_ATOMS: atom_id res chain seq x y z
N MET A 1 -17.40 35.24 -11.91
CA MET A 1 -16.02 34.82 -12.10
C MET A 1 -15.34 34.31 -10.84
N ARG A 2 -15.16 35.07 -9.74
CA ARG A 2 -14.49 34.57 -8.52
C ARG A 2 -15.10 33.28 -7.91
N ARG A 3 -16.43 33.11 -7.95
CA ARG A 3 -17.11 31.89 -7.45
C ARG A 3 -16.90 30.68 -8.38
N ALA A 4 -16.82 30.90 -9.68
CA ALA A 4 -16.53 29.83 -10.65
C ALA A 4 -15.08 29.36 -10.53
N ALA A 5 -14.13 30.28 -10.38
CA ALA A 5 -12.72 29.93 -10.16
C ALA A 5 -12.52 29.15 -8.84
N ALA A 6 -13.20 29.55 -7.76
CA ALA A 6 -13.15 28.85 -6.48
C ALA A 6 -13.75 27.43 -6.56
N LEU A 7 -14.82 27.24 -7.34
CA LEU A 7 -15.41 25.92 -7.60
C LEU A 7 -14.49 25.04 -8.43
N VAL A 8 -13.85 25.60 -9.47
CA VAL A 8 -12.87 24.87 -10.30
C VAL A 8 -11.64 24.47 -9.47
N VAL A 9 -11.12 25.37 -8.63
CA VAL A 9 -10.00 25.05 -7.73
C VAL A 9 -10.40 23.98 -6.71
N ALA A 10 -11.56 24.06 -6.09
CA ALA A 10 -12.06 23.04 -5.18
C ALA A 10 -12.23 21.68 -5.89
N TRP A 11 -12.72 21.70 -7.13
CA TRP A 11 -12.90 20.50 -7.95
C TRP A 11 -11.57 19.89 -8.38
N LEU A 12 -10.59 20.72 -8.77
CA LEU A 12 -9.22 20.28 -9.09
C LEU A 12 -8.49 19.72 -7.87
N MET A 13 -8.76 20.29 -6.68
CA MET A 13 -8.18 19.81 -5.44
C MET A 13 -8.66 18.41 -5.04
N LEU A 14 -9.95 18.09 -5.32
CA LEU A 14 -10.49 16.75 -5.12
C LEU A 14 -9.78 15.71 -6.01
N GLY A 15 -9.32 16.10 -7.21
CA GLY A 15 -8.54 15.24 -8.10
C GLY A 15 -7.06 15.08 -7.70
N ALA A 16 -6.52 15.98 -6.86
CA ALA A 16 -5.14 15.87 -6.39
C ALA A 16 -4.93 14.74 -5.35
N PHE A 17 -6.01 14.23 -4.78
CA PHE A 17 -5.99 13.13 -3.81
C PHE A 17 -5.90 11.74 -4.43
N ASP A 18 -5.67 11.63 -5.73
CA ASP A 18 -5.36 10.36 -6.36
C ASP A 18 -3.93 9.93 -5.96
N GLU A 19 -3.79 9.55 -4.68
CA GLU A 19 -2.55 8.94 -4.21
C GLU A 19 -2.29 7.68 -5.02
N PRO A 20 -1.06 7.55 -5.55
CA PRO A 20 -0.69 6.33 -6.24
C PRO A 20 -0.80 5.16 -5.28
N VAL A 21 -1.62 4.19 -5.60
CA VAL A 21 -1.54 2.88 -4.97
C VAL A 21 -0.17 2.32 -5.31
N THR A 22 0.76 2.57 -4.45
CA THR A 22 2.05 1.90 -4.49
C THR A 22 1.90 0.70 -3.58
N LEU A 23 2.05 -0.48 -4.12
CA LEU A 23 2.25 -1.66 -3.29
C LEU A 23 3.42 -1.37 -2.37
N ALA A 24 3.16 -1.30 -1.09
CA ALA A 24 4.21 -1.44 -0.13
C ALA A 24 4.77 -2.86 -0.32
N TYR A 25 5.90 -2.95 -0.96
CA TYR A 25 6.78 -4.06 -0.77
C TYR A 25 7.18 -4.04 0.70
N ASP A 26 6.61 -4.93 1.51
CA ASP A 26 7.04 -5.12 2.89
C ASP A 26 8.31 -6.01 2.89
N PRO A 27 9.48 -5.40 3.01
CA PRO A 27 10.72 -6.15 3.06
C PRO A 27 10.88 -6.92 4.38
N GLY A 28 10.11 -6.57 5.42
CA GLY A 28 10.16 -7.22 6.74
C GLY A 28 9.26 -8.43 6.88
N ALA A 29 8.30 -8.63 5.99
CA ALA A 29 7.46 -9.81 6.02
C ALA A 29 8.29 -11.07 5.74
N SER A 30 8.18 -12.07 6.61
CA SER A 30 8.77 -13.39 6.37
C SER A 30 8.20 -13.99 5.07
N LEU A 31 8.85 -15.02 4.56
CA LEU A 31 8.35 -15.77 3.40
C LEU A 31 6.91 -16.24 3.64
N GLU A 32 6.58 -16.63 4.86
CA GLU A 32 5.26 -17.10 5.27
C GLU A 32 4.26 -15.95 5.47
N ASP A 33 4.70 -14.80 5.98
CA ASP A 33 3.85 -13.61 6.14
C ASP A 33 3.44 -13.03 4.79
N ARG A 34 4.33 -13.07 3.81
CA ARG A 34 4.02 -12.72 2.41
C ARG A 34 3.10 -13.74 1.75
N VAL A 35 3.16 -15.01 2.17
CA VAL A 35 2.26 -16.08 1.69
C VAL A 35 0.89 -15.99 2.37
N ALA A 36 0.83 -15.59 3.64
CA ALA A 36 -0.38 -15.69 4.45
C ALA A 36 -1.20 -14.40 4.54
N GLY A 37 -0.67 -13.23 4.23
CA GLY A 37 -1.42 -12.08 4.65
C GLY A 37 -1.10 -10.71 4.10
N SER A 38 -0.11 -10.51 3.25
CA SER A 38 0.02 -9.19 2.64
C SER A 38 -1.10 -8.99 1.63
N SER A 39 -2.27 -8.67 2.14
CA SER A 39 -3.26 -7.97 1.36
C SER A 39 -2.74 -6.55 1.17
N PRO A 40 -2.71 -6.00 -0.05
CA PRO A 40 -2.68 -4.57 -0.15
C PRO A 40 -3.86 -4.07 0.66
N SER A 41 -3.62 -3.17 1.61
CA SER A 41 -4.72 -2.41 2.19
C SER A 41 -5.43 -1.74 1.03
N ASN A 42 -6.74 -1.59 1.11
CA ASN A 42 -7.51 -0.86 0.10
C ASN A 42 -7.31 0.65 0.19
N SER A 43 -6.63 1.11 1.19
CA SER A 43 -5.89 2.34 1.07
C SER A 43 -4.76 2.05 0.13
N PRO A 44 -4.47 2.88 -0.87
CA PRO A 44 -3.16 2.83 -1.44
C PRO A 44 -2.21 2.86 -0.24
N PRO A 45 -1.41 1.78 0.02
CA PRO A 45 -0.37 1.92 1.00
C PRO A 45 0.41 3.11 0.47
N GLU A 46 0.55 4.13 1.27
CA GLU A 46 1.50 5.15 0.94
C GLU A 46 2.81 4.41 0.68
N PRO A 47 3.57 4.77 -0.35
CA PRO A 47 4.84 4.16 -0.62
C PRO A 47 5.64 4.17 0.68
N GLY A 48 5.82 3.00 1.30
CA GLY A 48 6.49 2.87 2.58
C GLY A 48 5.61 2.76 3.83
N GLU A 49 4.28 2.71 3.75
CA GLU A 49 3.50 2.17 4.84
C GLU A 49 3.84 0.70 5.00
N GLN A 50 4.74 0.44 5.93
CA GLN A 50 5.03 -0.91 6.37
C GLN A 50 3.90 -1.30 7.30
N TYR A 51 3.17 -2.34 6.92
CA TYR A 51 2.54 -3.17 7.94
C TYR A 51 3.61 -3.53 8.96
N PRO A 52 3.28 -3.51 10.25
CA PRO A 52 4.24 -3.83 11.29
C PRO A 52 5.00 -5.08 10.88
N ALA A 53 6.31 -5.01 11.00
CA ALA A 53 7.21 -6.14 10.80
C ALA A 53 6.82 -7.25 11.79
N SER A 54 5.72 -7.92 11.48
CA SER A 54 5.20 -9.00 12.28
C SER A 54 5.94 -10.25 11.89
N ARG A 55 6.79 -10.72 12.80
CA ARG A 55 7.49 -11.99 12.78
C ARG A 55 8.75 -12.10 11.93
N THR A 56 9.79 -11.52 12.44
CA THR A 56 11.16 -12.01 12.20
C THR A 56 11.50 -13.31 12.95
N ASP A 57 10.59 -13.87 13.74
CA ASP A 57 10.90 -15.03 14.61
C ASP A 57 10.57 -16.41 14.03
N GLU A 58 9.81 -16.50 12.95
CA GLU A 58 9.74 -17.77 12.25
C GLU A 58 10.98 -17.89 11.37
N ALA A 59 11.97 -18.54 11.94
CA ALA A 59 13.19 -18.95 11.27
C ALA A 59 12.87 -19.44 9.86
N MET A 60 13.73 -19.06 8.91
CA MET A 60 13.79 -19.78 7.62
C MET A 60 13.54 -21.26 7.90
N PRO A 61 12.67 -21.94 7.16
CA PRO A 61 12.37 -23.32 7.42
C PRO A 61 13.70 -24.08 7.48
N ARG A 62 14.07 -24.48 8.68
CA ARG A 62 15.05 -25.54 8.85
C ARG A 62 14.31 -26.77 8.38
N ASP A 63 14.74 -27.30 7.27
CA ASP A 63 14.25 -28.51 6.66
C ASP A 63 12.75 -28.43 6.26
N VAL A 64 12.50 -28.42 4.96
CA VAL A 64 11.21 -28.79 4.40
C VAL A 64 11.01 -30.26 4.75
N GLU A 65 10.46 -30.55 5.93
CA GLU A 65 9.98 -31.87 6.22
C GLU A 65 8.97 -32.25 5.12
N PRO A 66 9.09 -33.46 4.55
CA PRO A 66 8.10 -33.93 3.59
C PRO A 66 6.72 -33.89 4.24
N PRO A 67 5.66 -33.57 3.49
CA PRO A 67 4.33 -33.37 4.03
C PRO A 67 3.90 -34.60 4.83
N ARG A 68 3.92 -34.48 6.15
CA ARG A 68 3.23 -35.43 7.03
C ARG A 68 1.76 -35.37 6.70
N ASP A 69 1.13 -36.53 6.71
CA ASP A 69 -0.30 -36.75 6.46
C ASP A 69 -1.16 -35.63 7.11
N ARG A 70 -1.66 -34.69 6.29
CA ARG A 70 -2.33 -33.46 6.72
C ARG A 70 -3.82 -33.66 7.06
N SER A 71 -4.25 -34.89 7.26
CA SER A 71 -5.67 -35.22 7.52
C SER A 71 -6.25 -34.67 8.83
N ALA A 72 -5.46 -33.98 9.65
CA ALA A 72 -5.88 -33.37 10.91
C ALA A 72 -5.32 -31.94 11.12
N ALA A 73 -5.14 -31.17 10.05
CA ALA A 73 -4.67 -29.80 10.20
C ALA A 73 -5.72 -28.95 10.94
N ARG A 74 -5.32 -28.34 12.06
CA ARG A 74 -6.18 -27.46 12.87
C ARG A 74 -6.31 -26.10 12.17
N ALA A 75 -7.40 -25.39 12.45
CA ALA A 75 -7.55 -24.01 12.08
C ALA A 75 -6.37 -23.18 12.62
N GLN A 76 -5.81 -22.35 11.78
CA GLN A 76 -4.71 -21.45 12.12
C GLN A 76 -5.25 -20.02 12.12
N TRP A 77 -4.95 -19.27 13.17
CA TRP A 77 -5.32 -17.88 13.31
C TRP A 77 -4.09 -17.06 13.65
N ARG A 78 -4.04 -15.88 13.11
CA ARG A 78 -3.01 -14.89 13.40
C ARG A 78 -3.69 -13.57 13.63
N ALA A 79 -3.24 -12.80 14.59
CA ALA A 79 -3.66 -11.43 14.80
C ALA A 79 -2.43 -10.56 15.08
N THR A 80 -2.43 -9.35 14.59
CA THR A 80 -1.38 -8.36 14.85
C THR A 80 -2.04 -7.03 15.19
N VAL A 81 -1.47 -6.34 16.16
CA VAL A 81 -1.84 -4.95 16.49
C VAL A 81 -0.57 -4.14 16.53
N ASP A 82 -0.61 -2.96 15.95
CA ASP A 82 0.49 -2.00 15.95
C ASP A 82 -0.01 -0.62 16.39
N ALA A 83 0.82 0.09 17.15
CA ALA A 83 0.63 1.49 17.48
C ALA A 83 1.89 2.26 17.08
N SER A 84 1.74 3.44 16.52
CA SER A 84 2.87 4.20 15.98
C SER A 84 2.73 5.70 16.15
N VAL A 85 3.91 6.37 16.12
CA VAL A 85 4.01 7.82 15.96
C VAL A 85 4.71 8.08 14.64
N VAL A 86 4.20 9.02 13.87
CA VAL A 86 4.67 9.36 12.54
C VAL A 86 5.03 10.84 12.49
N ALA A 87 6.24 11.17 12.07
CA ALA A 87 6.63 12.51 11.65
C ALA A 87 6.65 12.55 10.12
N ASP A 88 5.95 13.48 9.53
CA ASP A 88 5.66 13.55 8.11
C ASP A 88 5.92 14.97 7.58
N SER A 89 6.70 15.12 6.53
CA SER A 89 7.02 16.42 5.95
C SER A 89 5.89 16.97 5.07
N ASN A 90 4.95 16.11 4.64
CA ASN A 90 3.89 16.49 3.70
C ASN A 90 2.64 15.64 3.92
N VAL A 91 1.90 15.92 5.02
CA VAL A 91 0.69 15.16 5.39
C VAL A 91 -0.45 15.30 4.38
N THR A 92 -0.45 16.34 3.58
CA THR A 92 -1.41 16.60 2.51
C THR A 92 -1.04 15.93 1.19
N ASN A 93 0.19 15.40 1.07
CA ASN A 93 0.79 14.89 -0.17
C ASN A 93 0.59 15.85 -1.37
N ALA A 94 0.71 17.15 -1.10
CA ALA A 94 0.42 18.22 -2.03
C ALA A 94 1.69 18.95 -2.50
N THR A 95 1.51 19.84 -3.45
CA THR A 95 2.59 20.71 -3.95
C THR A 95 2.97 21.78 -2.94
N ASP A 96 4.20 22.27 -3.03
CA ASP A 96 4.71 23.44 -2.30
C ASP A 96 4.32 24.79 -2.94
N MET A 97 3.66 24.78 -4.12
CA MET A 97 3.26 25.96 -4.85
C MET A 97 2.29 26.85 -4.06
N GLU A 98 2.50 28.17 -4.14
CA GLU A 98 1.57 29.16 -3.55
C GLU A 98 0.44 29.56 -4.48
N THR A 99 0.65 29.42 -5.77
CA THR A 99 -0.31 29.78 -6.83
C THR A 99 -0.33 28.72 -7.90
N VAL A 100 -1.49 28.50 -8.50
CA VAL A 100 -1.67 27.67 -9.69
C VAL A 100 -2.19 28.52 -10.84
N GLU A 101 -1.64 28.32 -12.02
CA GLU A 101 -2.12 28.96 -13.23
C GLU A 101 -3.28 28.16 -13.82
N LEU A 102 -4.45 28.81 -13.96
CA LEU A 102 -5.62 28.22 -14.61
C LEU A 102 -5.77 28.80 -16.02
N ASP A 103 -5.79 27.92 -17.01
CA ASP A 103 -6.11 28.26 -18.40
C ASP A 103 -7.64 28.23 -18.59
N LEU A 104 -8.23 29.37 -18.86
CA LEU A 104 -9.66 29.54 -19.15
C LEU A 104 -9.93 29.71 -20.65
N GLY A 105 -8.95 29.38 -21.49
CA GLY A 105 -9.04 29.39 -22.95
C GLY A 105 -8.62 30.73 -23.57
N ASP A 106 -9.15 31.84 -23.10
CA ASP A 106 -8.81 33.18 -23.55
C ASP A 106 -7.85 33.95 -22.64
N GLN A 107 -7.63 33.41 -21.43
CA GLN A 107 -6.75 34.00 -20.44
C GLN A 107 -6.20 32.95 -19.44
N VAL A 108 -4.98 33.15 -19.04
CA VAL A 108 -4.36 32.41 -17.93
C VAL A 108 -4.45 33.25 -16.66
N ILE A 109 -5.03 32.69 -15.61
CA ILE A 109 -5.24 33.40 -14.34
C ILE A 109 -4.46 32.70 -13.23
N PRO A 110 -3.53 33.40 -12.55
CA PRO A 110 -2.92 32.88 -11.34
C PRO A 110 -3.94 32.86 -10.19
N VAL A 111 -4.17 31.71 -9.59
CA VAL A 111 -5.08 31.51 -8.46
C VAL A 111 -4.29 31.12 -7.23
N PRO A 112 -4.36 31.86 -6.13
CA PRO A 112 -3.72 31.51 -4.89
C PRO A 112 -4.29 30.19 -4.35
N LEU A 113 -3.42 29.25 -3.99
CA LEU A 113 -3.79 28.02 -3.32
C LEU A 113 -4.08 28.28 -1.84
N ASP A 114 -5.23 27.77 -1.37
CA ASP A 114 -5.51 27.76 0.09
C ASP A 114 -4.42 26.94 0.80
N PRO A 115 -3.86 27.43 1.93
CA PRO A 115 -2.84 26.72 2.68
C PRO A 115 -3.20 25.28 3.08
N ARG A 116 -4.50 24.96 3.17
CA ARG A 116 -4.97 23.60 3.46
C ARG A 116 -4.66 22.59 2.36
N TYR A 117 -4.41 23.06 1.14
CA TYR A 117 -4.14 22.26 -0.05
C TYR A 117 -2.67 22.37 -0.50
N ARG A 118 -1.81 22.90 0.33
CA ARG A 118 -0.37 22.97 0.11
C ARG A 118 0.36 21.95 0.98
N GLU A 119 1.60 21.71 0.65
CA GLU A 119 2.50 20.92 1.49
C GLU A 119 2.47 21.41 2.94
N ARG A 120 2.32 20.49 3.86
CA ARG A 120 2.29 20.77 5.29
C ARG A 120 2.90 19.60 6.04
N ASP A 121 3.84 19.90 6.92
CA ASP A 121 4.38 18.93 7.86
C ASP A 121 3.40 18.63 9.01
N GLY A 122 3.60 17.50 9.67
CA GLY A 122 2.78 17.13 10.81
C GLY A 122 3.33 15.93 11.58
N ILE A 123 2.82 15.79 12.79
CA ILE A 123 3.01 14.60 13.61
C ILE A 123 1.66 13.91 13.75
N GLY A 124 1.65 12.60 13.50
CA GLY A 124 0.46 11.77 13.61
C GLY A 124 0.64 10.60 14.56
N VAL A 125 -0.47 10.04 15.00
CA VAL A 125 -0.55 8.80 15.78
C VAL A 125 -1.35 7.79 14.96
N GLY A 126 -0.77 6.61 14.77
CA GLY A 126 -1.37 5.53 14.00
C GLY A 126 -1.65 4.30 14.86
N VAL A 127 -2.74 3.61 14.54
CA VAL A 127 -3.08 2.29 15.06
C VAL A 127 -3.51 1.42 13.90
N SER A 128 -2.95 0.21 13.81
CA SER A 128 -3.43 -0.79 12.85
C SER A 128 -3.68 -2.13 13.52
N ALA A 129 -4.59 -2.91 12.95
CA ALA A 129 -4.89 -4.26 13.39
C ALA A 129 -5.15 -5.15 12.18
N SER A 130 -4.67 -6.38 12.24
CA SER A 130 -4.98 -7.40 11.24
C SER A 130 -5.31 -8.73 11.90
N VAL A 131 -6.21 -9.48 11.27
CA VAL A 131 -6.56 -10.85 11.67
C VAL A 131 -6.63 -11.70 10.41
N GLY A 132 -5.90 -12.81 10.40
CA GLY A 132 -5.95 -13.80 9.32
C GLY A 132 -6.30 -15.19 9.86
N GLY A 133 -7.12 -15.93 9.13
CA GLY A 133 -7.54 -17.29 9.47
C GLY A 133 -7.46 -18.24 8.30
N ARG A 134 -6.98 -19.46 8.55
CA ARG A 134 -6.99 -20.58 7.60
C ARG A 134 -7.63 -21.78 8.25
N VAL A 135 -8.76 -22.21 7.71
CA VAL A 135 -9.56 -23.33 8.21
C VAL A 135 -9.52 -24.47 7.18
N PRO A 136 -8.75 -25.52 7.40
CA PRO A 136 -8.70 -26.66 6.49
C PRO A 136 -10.08 -27.33 6.38
N VAL A 137 -10.52 -27.57 5.15
CA VAL A 137 -11.82 -28.22 4.85
C VAL A 137 -11.65 -29.54 4.09
N ALA A 138 -10.53 -29.70 3.38
CA ALA A 138 -10.13 -30.94 2.73
C ALA A 138 -8.62 -30.99 2.55
N SER A 139 -8.07 -32.12 2.10
CA SER A 139 -6.63 -32.22 1.78
C SER A 139 -6.25 -31.18 0.73
N GLY A 140 -5.33 -30.27 1.08
CA GLY A 140 -4.88 -29.19 0.21
C GLY A 140 -5.90 -28.07 -0.03
N VAL A 141 -7.02 -28.01 0.71
CA VAL A 141 -8.03 -26.96 0.58
C VAL A 141 -8.34 -26.34 1.94
N ALA A 142 -8.25 -25.03 2.05
CA ALA A 142 -8.63 -24.29 3.25
C ALA A 142 -9.54 -23.10 2.92
N LEU A 143 -10.45 -22.77 3.81
CA LEU A 143 -11.12 -21.48 3.81
C LEU A 143 -10.15 -20.44 4.38
N ALA A 144 -10.07 -19.31 3.72
CA ALA A 144 -9.21 -18.19 4.09
C ALA A 144 -10.07 -16.96 4.41
N VAL A 145 -9.82 -16.35 5.56
CA VAL A 145 -10.50 -15.13 5.99
C VAL A 145 -9.43 -14.15 6.47
N ASP A 146 -9.48 -12.91 6.02
CA ASP A 146 -8.59 -11.85 6.46
C ASP A 146 -9.42 -10.60 6.75
N ALA A 147 -9.05 -9.88 7.81
CA ALA A 147 -9.59 -8.57 8.17
C ALA A 147 -8.43 -7.65 8.53
N GLU A 148 -8.43 -6.45 8.02
CA GLU A 148 -7.40 -5.45 8.24
C GLU A 148 -8.06 -4.11 8.49
N GLY A 149 -7.45 -3.29 9.32
CA GLY A 149 -7.89 -1.92 9.56
C GLY A 149 -6.76 -1.06 10.08
N TYR A 150 -6.76 0.20 9.69
CA TYR A 150 -5.86 1.18 10.27
C TYR A 150 -6.56 2.51 10.51
N LEU A 151 -5.99 3.28 11.41
CA LEU A 151 -6.35 4.66 11.72
C LEU A 151 -5.05 5.45 11.85
N LEU A 152 -4.97 6.59 11.19
CA LEU A 152 -3.88 7.54 11.31
C LEU A 152 -4.48 8.93 11.52
N GLU A 153 -4.21 9.54 12.65
CA GLU A 153 -4.69 10.86 13.02
C GLU A 153 -3.53 11.84 13.08
N TYR A 154 -3.67 12.96 12.37
CA TYR A 154 -2.74 14.08 12.41
C TYR A 154 -3.33 15.26 13.17
N GLU A 155 -2.48 16.11 13.70
CA GLU A 155 -2.91 17.35 14.34
C GLU A 155 -3.76 18.20 13.37
N GLY A 156 -5.00 18.52 13.79
CA GLY A 156 -5.96 19.32 13.02
C GLY A 156 -7.02 18.53 12.26
N GLY A 157 -6.94 17.18 12.21
CA GLY A 157 -8.02 16.28 11.75
C GLY A 157 -8.37 16.29 10.25
N SER A 158 -7.89 17.26 9.48
CA SER A 158 -8.25 17.40 8.05
C SER A 158 -7.57 16.39 7.12
N THR A 159 -6.59 15.65 7.63
CA THR A 159 -5.82 14.63 6.91
C THR A 159 -5.86 13.28 7.64
N ASP A 160 -6.79 13.13 8.58
CA ASP A 160 -7.01 11.85 9.26
C ASP A 160 -7.46 10.81 8.25
N ASP A 161 -6.89 9.62 8.35
CA ASP A 161 -7.13 8.53 7.42
C ASP A 161 -7.46 7.24 8.20
N ALA A 162 -8.56 6.62 7.84
CA ALA A 162 -8.98 5.35 8.41
C ALA A 162 -9.47 4.42 7.30
N SER A 163 -9.07 3.16 7.35
CA SER A 163 -9.59 2.17 6.41
C SER A 163 -9.84 0.83 7.04
N MET A 164 -10.70 0.07 6.39
CA MET A 164 -11.02 -1.31 6.72
C MET A 164 -11.11 -2.14 5.45
N LEU A 165 -10.55 -3.36 5.51
CA LEU A 165 -10.68 -4.41 4.50
C LEU A 165 -11.16 -5.70 5.16
N LEU A 166 -12.10 -6.35 4.52
CA LEU A 166 -12.52 -7.72 4.81
C LEU A 166 -12.33 -8.57 3.57
N ALA A 167 -11.79 -9.78 3.73
CA ALA A 167 -11.62 -10.72 2.63
C ALA A 167 -11.96 -12.14 3.05
N ALA A 168 -12.61 -12.88 2.18
CA ALA A 168 -12.93 -14.29 2.40
C ALA A 168 -12.83 -15.08 1.09
N GLY A 169 -12.34 -16.32 1.18
CA GLY A 169 -12.16 -17.13 0.00
C GLY A 169 -11.57 -18.50 0.27
N VAL A 170 -10.90 -19.04 -0.74
CA VAL A 170 -10.36 -20.39 -0.73
C VAL A 170 -8.86 -20.36 -1.04
N GLU A 171 -8.11 -21.10 -0.23
CA GLU A 171 -6.70 -21.40 -0.46
C GLU A 171 -6.55 -22.85 -0.90
N LEU A 172 -5.83 -23.06 -1.98
CA LEU A 172 -5.47 -24.35 -2.53
C LEU A 172 -3.96 -24.57 -2.38
N SER A 173 -3.57 -25.62 -1.70
CA SER A 173 -2.16 -26.05 -1.57
C SER A 173 -1.90 -27.24 -2.47
N GLY A 174 -0.95 -27.11 -3.39
CA GLY A 174 -0.58 -28.12 -4.39
C GLY A 174 0.79 -28.76 -4.11
N GLY A 175 1.15 -29.71 -4.96
CA GLY A 175 2.47 -30.32 -4.96
C GLY A 175 3.58 -29.30 -5.20
N GLY A 176 4.77 -29.54 -4.63
CA GLY A 176 5.92 -28.63 -4.75
C GLY A 176 5.78 -27.32 -3.96
N GLY A 177 4.88 -27.25 -2.98
CA GLY A 177 4.68 -26.06 -2.13
C GLY A 177 3.92 -24.92 -2.81
N ARG A 178 3.28 -25.17 -3.98
CA ARG A 178 2.42 -24.17 -4.64
C ARG A 178 1.22 -23.82 -3.76
N ILE A 179 0.92 -22.54 -3.68
CA ILE A 179 -0.27 -22.00 -3.02
C ILE A 179 -1.02 -21.14 -4.02
N VAL A 180 -2.33 -21.32 -4.09
CA VAL A 180 -3.25 -20.47 -4.86
C VAL A 180 -4.34 -20.00 -3.91
N LEU A 181 -4.51 -18.70 -3.79
CA LEU A 181 -5.53 -18.06 -2.96
C LEU A 181 -6.45 -17.23 -3.86
N VAL A 182 -7.76 -17.34 -3.67
CA VAL A 182 -8.76 -16.48 -4.33
C VAL A 182 -9.74 -16.02 -3.26
N GLN A 183 -9.99 -14.72 -3.19
CA GLN A 183 -10.85 -14.11 -2.16
C GLN A 183 -11.72 -13.01 -2.76
N LEU A 184 -12.95 -12.93 -2.29
CA LEU A 184 -13.80 -11.74 -2.39
C LEU A 184 -13.37 -10.74 -1.32
N THR A 185 -13.43 -9.47 -1.64
CA THR A 185 -13.05 -8.38 -0.73
C THR A 185 -14.17 -7.35 -0.62
N GLY A 186 -14.31 -6.75 0.55
CA GLY A 186 -15.10 -5.56 0.80
C GLY A 186 -14.26 -4.55 1.56
N PHE A 187 -14.38 -3.27 1.25
CA PHE A 187 -13.55 -2.24 1.85
C PHE A 187 -14.25 -0.90 2.00
N GLU A 188 -13.75 -0.11 2.94
CA GLU A 188 -14.16 1.27 3.16
C GLU A 188 -12.97 2.09 3.64
N ARG A 189 -12.86 3.35 3.15
CA ARG A 189 -11.88 4.32 3.59
C ARG A 189 -12.57 5.64 3.93
N HIS A 190 -12.17 6.21 5.06
CA HIS A 190 -12.53 7.55 5.49
C HIS A 190 -11.28 8.42 5.42
N TYR A 191 -11.44 9.64 4.90
CA TYR A 191 -10.36 10.62 4.85
C TYR A 191 -10.91 12.01 5.17
N GLY A 192 -10.23 12.76 6.06
CA GLY A 192 -10.67 14.09 6.45
C GLY A 192 -12.08 14.13 7.06
N GLY A 193 -12.53 13.05 7.72
CA GLY A 193 -13.80 12.98 8.43
C GLY A 193 -15.02 12.57 7.59
N PHE A 194 -14.84 12.12 6.34
CA PHE A 194 -15.93 11.59 5.51
C PHE A 194 -15.52 10.30 4.79
N THR A 195 -16.52 9.53 4.31
CA THR A 195 -16.25 8.33 3.54
C THR A 195 -15.69 8.70 2.17
N ALA A 196 -14.39 8.54 2.01
CA ALA A 196 -13.69 8.85 0.75
C ALA A 196 -13.95 7.79 -0.33
N MET A 197 -13.98 6.51 0.06
CA MET A 197 -14.16 5.40 -0.87
C MET A 197 -14.77 4.19 -0.16
N ARG A 198 -15.63 3.44 -0.86
CA ARG A 198 -16.13 2.13 -0.41
C ARG A 198 -16.43 1.24 -1.61
N GLY A 199 -16.26 -0.06 -1.46
CA GLY A 199 -16.49 -0.95 -2.59
C GLY A 199 -16.26 -2.42 -2.26
N PHE A 200 -16.19 -3.19 -3.31
CA PHE A 200 -15.92 -4.62 -3.27
C PHE A 200 -14.99 -5.02 -4.42
N GLY A 201 -14.40 -6.20 -4.28
CA GLY A 201 -13.44 -6.67 -5.28
C GLY A 201 -13.19 -8.17 -5.21
N LEU A 202 -12.27 -8.58 -6.03
CA LEU A 202 -11.71 -9.92 -6.09
C LEU A 202 -10.19 -9.81 -6.03
N ARG A 203 -9.54 -10.62 -5.22
CA ARG A 203 -8.10 -10.76 -5.23
C ARG A 203 -7.67 -12.20 -5.43
N GLY A 204 -6.56 -12.39 -6.12
CA GLY A 204 -5.96 -13.69 -6.36
C GLY A 204 -4.47 -13.65 -6.06
N ARG A 205 -3.94 -14.76 -5.55
CA ARG A 205 -2.52 -14.92 -5.31
C ARG A 205 -2.06 -16.30 -5.70
N VAL A 206 -0.94 -16.37 -6.40
CA VAL A 206 -0.25 -17.62 -6.70
C VAL A 206 1.18 -17.49 -6.18
N VAL A 207 1.60 -18.45 -5.36
CA VAL A 207 2.99 -18.56 -4.90
C VAL A 207 3.55 -19.87 -5.39
N GLN A 208 4.69 -19.82 -6.07
CA GLN A 208 5.38 -20.98 -6.63
C GLN A 208 6.85 -20.97 -6.14
N PRO A 209 7.26 -21.89 -5.28
CA PRO A 209 8.66 -22.18 -5.06
C PRO A 209 9.32 -22.62 -6.38
N VAL A 210 10.47 -22.03 -6.71
CA VAL A 210 11.22 -22.32 -7.97
C VAL A 210 12.62 -22.87 -7.70
N GLY A 211 13.03 -22.88 -6.42
CA GLY A 211 14.30 -23.40 -5.95
C GLY A 211 14.38 -23.34 -4.43
N GLU A 212 15.48 -23.80 -3.86
CA GLU A 212 15.74 -23.69 -2.44
C GLU A 212 15.87 -22.22 -2.04
N GLY A 213 15.01 -21.76 -1.13
CA GLY A 213 14.95 -20.35 -0.73
C GLY A 213 14.54 -19.37 -1.83
N GLN A 214 13.94 -19.86 -2.93
CA GLN A 214 13.51 -19.04 -4.05
C GLN A 214 12.05 -19.26 -4.38
N ARG A 215 11.31 -18.19 -4.67
CA ARG A 215 9.93 -18.27 -5.10
C ARG A 215 9.56 -17.15 -6.08
N VAL A 216 8.55 -17.42 -6.86
CA VAL A 216 7.82 -16.45 -7.68
C VAL A 216 6.42 -16.30 -7.11
N SER A 217 5.96 -15.09 -6.95
CA SER A 217 4.60 -14.78 -6.52
C SER A 217 3.92 -13.90 -7.57
N LEU A 218 2.70 -14.24 -7.92
CA LEU A 218 1.80 -13.40 -8.71
C LEU A 218 0.62 -13.01 -7.84
N PHE A 219 0.41 -11.72 -7.67
CA PHE A 219 -0.79 -11.19 -7.05
C PHE A 219 -1.61 -10.44 -8.11
N VAL A 220 -2.92 -10.61 -8.09
CA VAL A 220 -3.86 -9.88 -8.94
C VAL A 220 -5.01 -9.38 -8.09
N ASP A 221 -5.47 -8.17 -8.35
CA ASP A 221 -6.66 -7.61 -7.74
C ASP A 221 -7.51 -6.89 -8.77
N ALA A 222 -8.82 -6.86 -8.52
CA ALA A 222 -9.77 -6.04 -9.24
C ALA A 222 -10.86 -5.60 -8.28
N ARG A 223 -11.22 -4.31 -8.34
CA ARG A 223 -12.23 -3.74 -7.44
C ARG A 223 -13.11 -2.75 -8.16
N SER A 224 -14.33 -2.61 -7.68
CA SER A 224 -15.27 -1.56 -8.06
C SER A 224 -15.63 -0.77 -6.82
N PHE A 225 -15.73 0.55 -6.93
CA PHE A 225 -15.96 1.41 -5.78
C PHE A 225 -16.76 2.66 -6.13
N GLN A 226 -17.39 3.18 -5.09
CA GLN A 226 -18.01 4.48 -5.04
C GLN A 226 -17.08 5.45 -4.32
N SER A 227 -17.07 6.69 -4.75
CA SER A 227 -16.27 7.77 -4.20
C SER A 227 -17.12 8.83 -3.52
N GLY A 228 -16.74 9.26 -2.31
CA GLY A 228 -17.35 10.42 -1.65
C GLY A 228 -17.00 11.75 -2.30
N TYR A 229 -16.04 11.77 -3.22
CA TYR A 229 -15.65 12.95 -4.00
C TYR A 229 -16.54 13.19 -5.24
N GLY A 230 -17.44 12.25 -5.56
CA GLY A 230 -18.38 12.35 -6.70
C GLY A 230 -18.11 11.34 -7.79
N ASP A 231 -19.02 11.32 -8.78
CA ASP A 231 -19.11 10.30 -9.83
C ASP A 231 -17.86 10.27 -10.73
N ASP A 232 -17.16 11.40 -10.89
CA ASP A 232 -15.91 11.49 -11.66
C ASP A 232 -14.79 10.61 -11.12
N PHE A 233 -14.85 10.29 -9.82
CA PHE A 233 -13.87 9.49 -9.07
C PHE A 233 -14.37 8.08 -8.73
N GLU A 234 -15.57 7.72 -9.15
CA GLU A 234 -16.09 6.37 -9.02
C GLU A 234 -15.61 5.48 -10.17
N GLY A 235 -15.48 4.18 -9.93
CA GLY A 235 -15.11 3.31 -11.04
C GLY A 235 -14.57 1.96 -10.64
N THR A 236 -13.66 1.48 -11.46
CA THR A 236 -13.00 0.19 -11.29
C THR A 236 -11.49 0.35 -11.36
N GLU A 237 -10.79 -0.51 -10.62
CA GLU A 237 -9.35 -0.66 -10.71
C GLU A 237 -8.99 -2.13 -10.84
N ALA A 238 -7.90 -2.41 -11.54
CA ALA A 238 -7.30 -3.74 -11.57
C ALA A 238 -5.78 -3.66 -11.61
N GLY A 239 -5.12 -4.60 -10.95
CA GLY A 239 -3.68 -4.67 -10.88
C GLY A 239 -3.13 -6.09 -10.94
N ALA A 240 -1.92 -6.23 -11.42
CA ALA A 240 -1.15 -7.46 -11.42
C ALA A 240 0.29 -7.16 -10.99
N TYR A 241 0.82 -7.96 -10.08
CA TYR A 241 2.11 -7.77 -9.42
C TYR A 241 2.87 -9.09 -9.43
N LEU A 242 4.03 -9.08 -10.05
CA LEU A 242 4.94 -10.23 -10.12
C LEU A 242 6.15 -9.94 -9.25
N THR A 243 6.47 -10.85 -8.33
CA THR A 243 7.62 -10.73 -7.43
C THR A 243 8.46 -12.01 -7.50
N TYR A 244 9.76 -11.85 -7.54
CA TYR A 244 10.73 -12.90 -7.31
C TYR A 244 11.48 -12.63 -6.01
N ASP A 245 11.41 -13.57 -5.06
CA ASP A 245 12.10 -13.53 -3.79
C ASP A 245 13.21 -14.59 -3.76
N ALA A 246 14.36 -14.24 -3.18
CA ALA A 246 15.47 -15.15 -3.02
C ALA A 246 16.19 -14.97 -1.68
N VAL A 247 16.49 -16.06 -1.02
CA VAL A 247 17.43 -16.11 0.11
C VAL A 247 18.85 -16.18 -0.46
N LEU A 248 19.60 -15.09 -0.34
CA LEU A 248 20.96 -15.01 -0.85
C LEU A 248 21.99 -15.63 0.11
N ARG A 249 21.72 -15.47 1.41
CA ARG A 249 22.50 -16.05 2.52
C ARG A 249 21.56 -16.29 3.69
N ARG A 250 22.02 -16.98 4.74
CA ARG A 250 21.21 -17.25 5.94
C ARG A 250 20.68 -16.00 6.65
N ASP A 251 21.36 -14.87 6.43
CA ASP A 251 21.07 -13.58 7.06
C ASP A 251 20.61 -12.52 6.06
N LEU A 252 20.54 -12.84 4.75
CA LEU A 252 20.26 -11.87 3.71
C LEU A 252 19.26 -12.44 2.69
N SER A 253 18.17 -11.72 2.47
CA SER A 253 17.22 -11.99 1.39
C SER A 253 17.05 -10.77 0.49
N ALA A 254 16.64 -11.04 -0.76
CA ALA A 254 16.35 -10.02 -1.74
C ALA A 254 15.00 -10.31 -2.40
N ALA A 255 14.36 -9.27 -2.87
CA ALA A 255 13.21 -9.39 -3.74
C ALA A 255 13.29 -8.36 -4.86
N VAL A 256 12.74 -8.70 -6.02
CA VAL A 256 12.55 -7.81 -7.15
C VAL A 256 11.20 -8.09 -7.77
N GLY A 257 10.53 -7.05 -8.23
CA GLY A 257 9.21 -7.21 -8.84
C GLY A 257 8.89 -6.14 -9.85
N ALA A 258 7.80 -6.38 -10.56
CA ALA A 258 7.19 -5.45 -11.48
C ALA A 258 5.67 -5.51 -11.33
N TYR A 259 5.01 -4.42 -11.67
CA TYR A 259 3.56 -4.37 -11.65
C TYR A 259 2.98 -3.57 -12.82
N ALA A 260 1.73 -3.87 -13.11
CA ALA A 260 0.89 -3.10 -14.01
C ALA A 260 -0.47 -2.90 -13.35
N ARG A 261 -0.98 -1.67 -13.40
CA ARG A 261 -2.28 -1.31 -12.83
C ARG A 261 -3.04 -0.40 -13.77
N GLY A 262 -4.35 -0.52 -13.80
CA GLY A 262 -5.26 0.39 -14.48
C GLY A 262 -6.35 0.86 -13.52
N SER A 263 -6.74 2.12 -13.66
CA SER A 263 -7.86 2.75 -12.98
C SER A 263 -8.76 3.36 -14.05
N TRP A 264 -10.02 2.98 -14.07
CA TRP A 264 -11.05 3.44 -15.02
C TRP A 264 -12.15 4.12 -14.21
N LEU A 265 -12.11 5.45 -14.19
CA LEU A 265 -12.97 6.30 -13.39
C LEU A 265 -14.02 7.00 -14.26
N GLY A 266 -15.00 7.65 -13.63
CA GLY A 266 -16.04 8.39 -14.33
C GLY A 266 -15.51 9.48 -15.25
N ALA A 267 -14.42 10.14 -14.89
CA ALA A 267 -13.74 11.10 -15.74
C ALA A 267 -12.40 10.54 -16.28
N GLU A 268 -12.17 10.68 -17.59
CA GLU A 268 -10.93 10.24 -18.26
C GLU A 268 -9.69 10.98 -17.72
N ALA A 269 -9.84 12.21 -17.26
CA ALA A 269 -8.75 12.99 -16.67
C ALA A 269 -8.16 12.35 -15.41
N TYR A 270 -8.90 11.45 -14.74
CA TYR A 270 -8.48 10.73 -13.54
C TYR A 270 -8.27 9.23 -13.78
N SER A 271 -8.73 8.71 -14.92
CA SER A 271 -8.42 7.36 -15.37
C SER A 271 -6.95 7.24 -15.73
N SER A 272 -6.29 6.14 -15.37
CA SER A 272 -4.84 6.05 -15.51
C SER A 272 -4.34 4.62 -15.70
N ARG A 273 -3.10 4.52 -16.19
CA ARG A 273 -2.31 3.28 -16.27
C ARG A 273 -0.98 3.52 -15.60
N ASP A 274 -0.61 2.61 -14.70
CA ASP A 274 0.60 2.67 -13.91
C ASP A 274 1.43 1.40 -14.14
N PHE A 275 2.71 1.56 -14.45
CA PHE A 275 3.67 0.49 -14.62
C PHE A 275 4.90 0.79 -13.77
N GLY A 276 5.32 -0.16 -12.96
CA GLY A 276 6.45 0.06 -12.07
C GLY A 276 7.31 -1.18 -11.87
N ILE A 277 8.51 -0.92 -11.39
CA ILE A 277 9.46 -1.92 -10.91
C ILE A 277 9.92 -1.55 -9.51
N TYR A 278 10.21 -2.55 -8.72
CA TYR A 278 10.68 -2.36 -7.35
C TYR A 278 11.63 -3.48 -6.93
N GLY A 279 12.38 -3.22 -5.87
CA GLY A 279 13.23 -4.23 -5.26
C GLY A 279 13.65 -3.84 -3.85
N GLY A 280 14.14 -4.83 -3.10
CA GLY A 280 14.57 -4.61 -1.74
C GLY A 280 15.49 -5.71 -1.22
N LEU A 281 16.15 -5.40 -0.11
CA LEU A 281 17.06 -6.28 0.62
C LEU A 281 16.65 -6.28 2.09
N ASN A 282 16.63 -7.46 2.71
CA ASN A 282 16.46 -7.63 4.14
C ASN A 282 17.67 -8.33 4.71
N HIS A 283 18.17 -7.84 5.83
CA HIS A 283 19.36 -8.35 6.49
C HIS A 283 19.15 -8.49 7.99
N TYR A 284 19.49 -9.64 8.53
CA TYR A 284 19.63 -9.85 9.97
C TYR A 284 20.99 -9.28 10.39
N LEU A 285 20.97 -8.06 10.92
CA LEU A 285 22.19 -7.34 11.32
C LEU A 285 22.86 -8.01 12.53
N THR A 286 22.04 -8.51 13.45
CA THR A 286 22.48 -9.30 14.61
C THR A 286 21.44 -10.40 14.91
N SER A 287 21.64 -11.19 15.98
CA SER A 287 20.63 -12.13 16.49
C SER A 287 19.32 -11.45 16.88
N ASP A 288 19.36 -10.18 17.25
CA ASP A 288 18.25 -9.45 17.85
C ASP A 288 17.78 -8.24 17.04
N LEU A 289 18.45 -7.93 15.94
CA LEU A 289 18.14 -6.77 15.08
C LEU A 289 18.08 -7.17 13.61
N ALA A 290 17.01 -6.79 12.95
CA ALA A 290 16.85 -6.89 11.50
C ALA A 290 16.62 -5.51 10.89
N GLY A 291 16.99 -5.37 9.63
CA GLY A 291 16.73 -4.16 8.89
C GLY A 291 16.63 -4.45 7.39
N GLY A 292 16.11 -3.51 6.66
CA GLY A 292 16.02 -3.63 5.22
C GLY A 292 15.92 -2.29 4.53
N VAL A 293 16.07 -2.35 3.21
CA VAL A 293 15.91 -1.22 2.31
C VAL A 293 15.12 -1.65 1.10
N SER A 294 14.28 -0.77 0.59
CA SER A 294 13.57 -0.99 -0.67
C SER A 294 13.51 0.30 -1.49
N ALA A 295 13.35 0.15 -2.78
CA ALA A 295 13.13 1.27 -3.69
C ALA A 295 12.35 0.81 -4.91
N GLY A 296 11.69 1.75 -5.57
CA GLY A 296 11.01 1.50 -6.83
C GLY A 296 10.75 2.78 -7.61
N ILE A 297 10.35 2.57 -8.85
CA ILE A 297 10.02 3.62 -9.78
C ILE A 297 8.82 3.19 -10.61
N SER A 298 7.92 4.11 -10.89
CA SER A 298 6.82 3.86 -11.81
C SER A 298 6.53 5.03 -12.75
N ARG A 299 5.80 4.69 -13.81
CA ARG A 299 5.27 5.63 -14.80
C ARG A 299 3.77 5.55 -14.80
N VAL A 300 3.13 6.67 -14.49
CA VAL A 300 1.67 6.83 -14.57
C VAL A 300 1.33 7.68 -15.78
N SER A 301 0.36 7.23 -16.56
CA SER A 301 -0.19 7.97 -17.70
C SER A 301 -1.70 8.07 -17.55
N PHE A 302 -2.23 9.28 -17.57
CA PHE A 302 -3.66 9.53 -17.50
C PHE A 302 -4.28 9.54 -18.89
N ASP A 303 -5.56 9.17 -18.97
CA ASP A 303 -6.24 8.98 -20.26
C ASP A 303 -6.80 10.29 -20.83
N GLY A 304 -7.08 11.30 -19.98
CA GLY A 304 -7.60 12.61 -20.41
C GLY A 304 -6.84 13.80 -19.80
N PRO A 305 -6.98 15.00 -20.40
CA PRO A 305 -6.42 16.23 -19.88
C PRO A 305 -7.29 16.82 -18.77
N ILE A 306 -6.67 17.57 -17.88
CA ILE A 306 -7.34 18.52 -16.99
C ILE A 306 -7.20 19.88 -17.66
N VAL A 307 -8.15 20.20 -18.54
CA VAL A 307 -8.04 21.33 -19.47
C VAL A 307 -7.74 22.68 -18.82
N GLN A 308 -8.12 22.85 -17.56
CA GLN A 308 -7.84 24.07 -16.79
C GLN A 308 -6.39 24.17 -16.32
N LEU A 309 -5.66 23.04 -16.29
CA LEU A 309 -4.25 22.98 -15.87
C LEU A 309 -3.32 22.69 -17.05
N SER A 310 -3.78 21.92 -18.01
CA SER A 310 -2.99 21.53 -19.17
C SER A 310 -3.89 21.00 -20.29
N PRO A 311 -3.66 21.35 -21.56
CA PRO A 311 -4.34 20.74 -22.69
C PRO A 311 -3.88 19.30 -22.97
N GLU A 312 -2.78 18.87 -22.36
CA GLU A 312 -2.27 17.51 -22.47
C GLU A 312 -2.61 16.65 -21.25
N ALA A 313 -2.85 15.36 -21.47
CA ALA A 313 -3.04 14.41 -20.39
C ALA A 313 -1.80 14.31 -19.49
N ARG A 314 -2.04 14.26 -18.20
CA ARG A 314 -1.00 14.19 -17.16
C ARG A 314 -0.15 12.94 -17.32
N ARG A 315 1.14 13.07 -17.03
CA ARG A 315 2.12 11.99 -17.01
C ARG A 315 3.03 12.18 -15.81
N ASP A 316 3.10 11.16 -14.96
CA ASP A 316 3.91 11.21 -13.75
C ASP A 316 5.02 10.17 -13.77
N TRP A 317 6.15 10.52 -13.17
CA TRP A 317 7.14 9.59 -12.68
C TRP A 317 7.06 9.59 -11.16
N ARG A 318 6.98 8.40 -10.58
CA ARG A 318 6.92 8.23 -9.14
C ARG A 318 8.11 7.41 -8.68
N TRP A 319 8.76 7.86 -7.61
CA TRP A 319 9.87 7.18 -6.96
C TRP A 319 9.50 6.96 -5.52
N PHE A 320 9.85 5.81 -5.00
CA PHE A 320 9.78 5.56 -3.58
C PHE A 320 11.06 4.91 -3.08
N GLY A 321 11.39 5.16 -1.82
CA GLY A 321 12.46 4.52 -1.08
C GLY A 321 12.04 4.30 0.35
N SER A 322 12.45 3.18 0.94
CA SER A 322 12.18 2.87 2.34
C SER A 322 13.40 2.23 2.99
N ALA A 323 13.61 2.51 4.27
CA ALA A 323 14.56 1.82 5.13
C ALA A 323 13.91 1.56 6.48
N TYR A 324 14.14 0.38 7.06
CA TYR A 324 13.61 0.06 8.38
C TYR A 324 14.63 -0.65 9.26
N LEU A 325 14.40 -0.56 10.56
CA LEU A 325 15.05 -1.34 11.61
C LEU A 325 13.98 -1.87 12.55
N THR A 326 14.11 -3.13 12.96
CA THR A 326 13.19 -3.74 13.92
C THR A 326 13.95 -4.73 14.80
N THR A 327 13.45 -4.96 16.02
CA THR A 327 13.99 -6.02 16.85
C THR A 327 13.40 -7.36 16.43
N ARG A 328 14.21 -8.43 16.49
CA ARG A 328 13.78 -9.80 16.17
C ARG A 328 13.06 -10.49 17.34
N ARG A 329 13.20 -9.94 18.52
CA ARG A 329 12.57 -10.45 19.73
C ARG A 329 11.72 -9.37 20.36
N PRO A 330 10.54 -9.73 20.86
CA PRO A 330 9.76 -8.79 21.63
C PRO A 330 10.58 -8.27 22.82
N LEU A 331 10.53 -6.98 23.04
CA LEU A 331 11.12 -6.34 24.20
C LEU A 331 10.08 -6.22 25.33
N LEU A 332 9.84 -5.05 25.84
CA LEU A 332 8.91 -4.79 26.93
C LEU A 332 7.50 -5.33 26.64
N VAL A 333 6.95 -6.15 27.56
CA VAL A 333 5.55 -6.66 27.54
C VAL A 333 5.16 -7.41 26.26
N GLY A 334 6.13 -7.98 25.52
CA GLY A 334 5.86 -8.72 24.28
C GLY A 334 5.67 -7.80 23.05
N LEU A 335 6.09 -6.54 23.13
CA LEU A 335 6.05 -5.58 22.03
C LEU A 335 7.35 -5.60 21.22
N THR A 336 7.23 -5.51 19.92
CA THR A 336 8.34 -5.44 18.95
C THR A 336 8.45 -4.00 18.43
N PRO A 337 9.48 -3.23 18.80
CA PRO A 337 9.69 -1.91 18.26
C PRO A 337 10.26 -1.93 16.85
N SER A 338 9.84 -0.97 16.05
CA SER A 338 10.33 -0.73 14.70
C SER A 338 10.54 0.77 14.46
N LEU A 339 11.51 1.09 13.61
CA LEU A 339 11.74 2.43 13.08
C LEU A 339 11.78 2.33 11.57
N THR A 340 10.96 3.12 10.90
CA THR A 340 10.85 3.13 9.45
C THR A 340 11.00 4.55 8.93
N TYR A 341 11.81 4.71 7.91
CA TYR A 341 11.89 5.93 7.12
C TYR A 341 11.40 5.65 5.70
N THR A 342 10.58 6.53 5.15
CA THR A 342 10.13 6.45 3.76
C THR A 342 10.32 7.79 3.06
N TYR A 343 10.61 7.70 1.77
CA TYR A 343 10.69 8.82 0.85
C TYR A 343 9.85 8.54 -0.38
N ASN A 344 8.98 9.48 -0.72
CA ASN A 344 8.15 9.45 -1.91
C ASN A 344 8.33 10.73 -2.70
N ARG A 345 8.38 10.59 -4.03
CA ARG A 345 8.44 11.74 -4.93
C ARG A 345 7.56 11.48 -6.14
N THR A 346 6.73 12.46 -6.47
CA THR A 346 5.97 12.52 -7.71
C THR A 346 6.52 13.66 -8.57
N GLY A 347 7.12 13.31 -9.70
CA GLY A 347 7.47 14.25 -10.76
C GLY A 347 6.41 14.23 -11.83
N SER A 348 5.61 15.28 -11.94
CA SER A 348 4.47 15.37 -12.86
C SER A 348 4.73 16.31 -14.03
N SER A 349 4.11 16.02 -15.19
CA SER A 349 4.06 16.94 -16.33
C SER A 349 3.22 18.19 -16.02
N ILE A 350 2.32 18.12 -15.05
CA ILE A 350 1.56 19.26 -14.52
C ILE A 350 2.16 19.60 -13.15
N GLU A 351 2.70 20.80 -13.02
CA GLU A 351 3.47 21.21 -11.86
C GLU A 351 2.69 21.11 -10.55
N PHE A 352 1.41 21.41 -10.57
CA PHE A 352 0.48 21.29 -9.46
C PHE A 352 0.44 19.90 -8.80
N TYR A 353 0.78 18.82 -9.52
CA TYR A 353 0.82 17.45 -9.01
C TYR A 353 2.23 16.97 -8.61
N ARG A 354 3.21 17.87 -8.58
CA ARG A 354 4.53 17.54 -8.04
C ARG A 354 4.48 17.55 -6.53
N ALA A 355 5.02 16.51 -5.91
CA ALA A 355 5.07 16.38 -4.46
C ALA A 355 6.31 15.59 -4.05
N ASP A 356 6.90 15.98 -2.93
CA ASP A 356 7.94 15.26 -2.21
C ASP A 356 7.44 15.00 -0.79
N ARG A 357 7.76 13.81 -0.23
CA ARG A 357 7.32 13.43 1.10
C ARG A 357 8.36 12.59 1.80
N HIS A 358 8.68 12.96 3.03
CA HIS A 358 9.53 12.21 3.95
C HIS A 358 8.72 11.81 5.17
N ARG A 359 8.77 10.54 5.56
CA ARG A 359 8.10 10.06 6.76
C ARG A 359 9.08 9.29 7.64
N LEU A 360 9.01 9.53 8.92
CA LEU A 360 9.68 8.74 9.94
C LEU A 360 8.62 8.18 10.90
N ARG A 361 8.52 6.85 10.96
CA ARG A 361 7.57 6.15 11.80
C ARG A 361 8.29 5.35 12.88
N PHE A 362 7.91 5.54 14.13
CA PHE A 362 8.26 4.65 15.22
C PHE A 362 7.03 3.82 15.59
N GLY A 363 7.12 2.51 15.50
CA GLY A 363 6.04 1.57 15.75
C GLY A 363 6.33 0.61 16.90
N LEU A 364 5.27 0.15 17.55
CA LEU A 364 5.28 -0.92 18.55
C LEU A 364 4.21 -1.94 18.15
N SER A 365 4.62 -3.15 17.78
CA SER A 365 3.70 -4.19 17.32
C SER A 365 3.65 -5.39 18.27
N ARG A 366 2.53 -6.11 18.25
CA ARG A 366 2.36 -7.38 18.94
C ARG A 366 1.56 -8.34 18.07
N SER A 367 2.09 -9.56 17.92
CA SER A 367 1.43 -10.67 17.24
C SER A 367 0.94 -11.71 18.23
N PHE A 368 -0.17 -12.40 17.89
CA PHE A 368 -0.85 -13.39 18.72
C PHE A 368 -1.09 -14.69 17.95
#